data_f351bf756f316d68f14a6448c40c5c6c
#
_entry.id   f351bf756f316d68f14a6448c40c5c6c
#
_cell.length_a   1.000
_cell.length_b   1.000
_cell.length_c   1.000
_cell.angle_alpha   90.00
_cell.angle_beta   90.00
_cell.angle_gamma   90.00
#
_symmetry.space_group_name_H-M   'P 1'
#
loop_
_entity.id
_entity.type
_entity.pdbx_description
1 polymer ?
#
loop_
_entity_poly.entity_id
_entity_poly.type
_entity_poly.pdbx_seq_one_letter_code
_entity_poly.pdbx_strand_id
1 'polypeptide(L)'
;MFLSTIIGKPVVANKQTRGFCLGVGISLKTQAVKYLLCSSTSPQGHADFAVSVSSIVEIENAITLARLRAVHPKNCARIFLQRPIYSYDGALLGKVLDLEIRELTAVRLFSDRGQLFPVQNLLACSDAVLLKRELPYPLGQKIPVFMLARLSEKDSPIVTKPLLRTAIAKGDLIKLTLSLAPFRMEFYP
;
A
#
# COMPACT_ATOMS: atom_id res chain seq x y z
N MET A 1 12.11 12.77 5.72
CA MET A 1 11.15 12.86 6.83
C MET A 1 10.57 11.48 7.09
N PHE A 2 10.26 11.16 8.32
CA PHE A 2 9.61 9.91 8.71
C PHE A 2 8.14 10.16 9.09
N LEU A 3 7.28 9.19 8.84
CA LEU A 3 5.85 9.28 9.19
C LEU A 3 5.67 9.49 10.69
N SER A 4 6.44 8.79 11.53
CA SER A 4 6.41 8.92 12.98
C SER A 4 6.63 10.36 13.47
N THR A 5 7.36 11.19 12.72
CA THR A 5 7.60 12.59 13.09
C THR A 5 6.40 13.51 12.92
N ILE A 6 5.37 13.07 12.18
CA ILE A 6 4.15 13.86 11.94
C ILE A 6 2.90 13.25 12.58
N ILE A 7 2.95 11.98 12.97
CA ILE A 7 1.84 11.33 13.67
C ILE A 7 1.59 11.99 15.02
N GLY A 8 0.32 12.20 15.35
CA GLY A 8 -0.12 12.85 16.59
C GLY A 8 -0.02 14.39 16.58
N LYS A 9 0.66 14.99 15.59
CA LYS A 9 0.73 16.44 15.49
C LYS A 9 -0.64 17.05 15.22
N PRO A 10 -0.96 18.19 15.87
CA PRO A 10 -2.19 18.92 15.60
C PRO A 10 -2.18 19.48 14.17
N VAL A 11 -3.31 19.37 13.52
CA VAL A 11 -3.58 19.97 12.21
C VAL A 11 -4.30 21.28 12.42
N VAL A 12 -3.67 22.38 12.03
CA VAL A 12 -4.13 23.75 12.30
C VAL A 12 -4.55 24.44 11.00
N ALA A 13 -5.72 25.05 11.03
CA ALA A 13 -6.20 25.92 9.95
C ALA A 13 -6.91 27.14 10.57
N ASN A 14 -6.65 28.32 10.04
CA ASN A 14 -7.20 29.59 10.57
C ASN A 14 -6.93 29.76 12.08
N LYS A 15 -5.70 29.44 12.53
CA LYS A 15 -5.27 29.53 13.94
C LYS A 15 -6.05 28.63 14.92
N GLN A 16 -6.80 27.65 14.42
CA GLN A 16 -7.57 26.69 15.23
C GLN A 16 -7.11 25.27 14.93
N THR A 17 -6.96 24.46 15.96
CA THR A 17 -6.74 23.02 15.82
C THR A 17 -8.00 22.38 15.25
N ARG A 18 -7.85 21.64 14.17
CA ARG A 18 -8.93 20.97 13.44
C ARG A 18 -8.89 19.45 13.61
N GLY A 19 -7.84 18.94 14.19
CA GLY A 19 -7.64 17.51 14.44
C GLY A 19 -6.17 17.15 14.55
N PHE A 20 -5.87 15.86 14.40
CA PHE A 20 -4.54 15.30 14.59
C PHE A 20 -4.21 14.37 13.41
N CYS A 21 -2.95 14.41 12.95
CA CYS A 21 -2.47 13.52 11.90
C CYS A 21 -2.30 12.10 12.44
N LEU A 22 -2.89 11.10 11.79
CA LEU A 22 -2.80 9.70 12.16
C LEU A 22 -2.08 8.83 11.13
N GLY A 23 -1.99 9.29 9.89
CA GLY A 23 -1.41 8.51 8.80
C GLY A 23 -1.35 9.29 7.51
N VAL A 24 -0.98 8.59 6.45
CA VAL A 24 -0.89 9.16 5.10
C VAL A 24 -1.61 8.31 4.07
N GLY A 25 -2.15 8.97 3.06
CA GLY A 25 -2.67 8.35 1.85
C GLY A 25 -1.68 8.50 0.71
N ILE A 26 -1.21 7.40 0.16
CA ILE A 26 -0.25 7.38 -0.93
C ILE A 26 -0.84 6.81 -2.22
N SER A 27 -0.35 7.26 -3.35
CA SER A 27 -0.61 6.64 -4.65
C SER A 27 0.31 5.43 -4.82
N LEU A 28 -0.23 4.22 -4.94
CA LEU A 28 0.60 3.04 -5.21
C LEU A 28 1.27 3.09 -6.60
N LYS A 29 0.69 3.84 -7.54
CA LYS A 29 1.25 3.98 -8.89
C LYS A 29 2.49 4.88 -8.92
N THR A 30 2.46 6.00 -8.19
CA THR A 30 3.52 7.02 -8.22
C THR A 30 4.28 7.14 -6.91
N GLN A 31 3.91 6.38 -5.88
CA GLN A 31 4.37 6.44 -4.50
C GLN A 31 4.22 7.84 -3.85
N ALA A 32 3.58 8.78 -4.53
CA ALA A 32 3.37 10.13 -4.01
C ALA A 32 2.42 10.12 -2.80
N VAL A 33 2.79 10.82 -1.75
CA VAL A 33 1.92 11.16 -0.63
C VAL A 33 0.93 12.21 -1.11
N LYS A 34 -0.36 11.88 -1.08
CA LYS A 34 -1.42 12.77 -1.57
C LYS A 34 -2.25 13.38 -0.45
N TYR A 35 -2.38 12.66 0.64
CA TYR A 35 -3.26 13.04 1.75
C TYR A 35 -2.60 12.81 3.09
N LEU A 36 -2.92 13.66 4.06
CA LEU A 36 -2.82 13.32 5.48
C LEU A 36 -4.17 12.75 5.91
N LEU A 37 -4.14 11.66 6.66
CA LEU A 37 -5.31 11.03 7.26
C LEU A 37 -5.39 11.51 8.71
N CYS A 38 -6.51 12.11 9.08
CA CYS A 38 -6.62 12.85 10.32
C CYS A 38 -7.83 12.39 11.14
N SER A 39 -7.72 12.55 12.46
CA SER A 39 -8.84 12.45 13.39
C SER A 39 -9.24 13.83 13.88
N SER A 40 -10.54 14.10 13.91
CA SER A 40 -11.07 15.36 14.48
C SER A 40 -11.06 15.38 16.00
N THR A 41 -10.96 14.22 16.67
CA THR A 41 -11.17 14.08 18.11
C THR A 41 -9.88 13.91 18.90
N SER A 42 -8.99 13.01 18.50
CA SER A 42 -7.79 12.70 19.29
C SER A 42 -6.65 12.12 18.45
N PRO A 43 -5.40 12.21 18.92
CA PRO A 43 -4.25 11.60 18.24
C PRO A 43 -4.24 10.06 18.30
N GLN A 44 -5.09 9.43 19.09
CA GLN A 44 -5.27 7.97 19.16
C GLN A 44 -6.61 7.52 18.55
N GLY A 45 -7.39 8.43 17.97
CA GLY A 45 -8.69 8.15 17.37
C GLY A 45 -8.62 7.39 16.06
N HIS A 46 -9.75 7.30 15.39
CA HIS A 46 -9.85 6.83 14.02
C HIS A 46 -9.75 8.00 13.05
N ALA A 47 -9.15 7.78 11.88
CA ALA A 47 -9.12 8.79 10.83
C ALA A 47 -10.53 8.95 10.24
N ASP A 48 -11.13 10.13 10.45
CA ASP A 48 -12.48 10.48 10.02
C ASP A 48 -12.50 11.50 8.87
N PHE A 49 -11.37 12.17 8.62
CA PHE A 49 -11.20 13.05 7.47
C PHE A 49 -9.79 12.97 6.90
N ALA A 50 -9.62 13.54 5.71
CA ALA A 50 -8.31 13.68 5.09
C ALA A 50 -8.13 15.08 4.53
N VAL A 51 -6.89 15.55 4.48
CA VAL A 51 -6.50 16.81 3.84
C VAL A 51 -5.45 16.57 2.77
N SER A 52 -5.52 17.32 1.67
CA SER A 52 -4.52 17.24 0.63
C SER A 52 -3.17 17.78 1.13
N VAL A 53 -2.09 17.11 0.80
CA VAL A 53 -0.74 17.61 1.11
C VAL A 53 -0.43 18.95 0.41
N SER A 54 -1.10 19.26 -0.70
CA SER A 54 -0.98 20.55 -1.39
C SER A 54 -1.52 21.75 -0.59
N SER A 55 -2.29 21.51 0.48
CA SER A 55 -2.78 22.56 1.38
C SER A 55 -1.85 22.80 2.57
N ILE A 56 -0.79 22.03 2.74
CA ILE A 56 0.18 22.20 3.83
C ILE A 56 1.08 23.38 3.51
N VAL A 57 1.19 24.30 4.46
CA VAL A 57 2.11 25.44 4.41
C VAL A 57 3.41 25.07 5.12
N GLU A 58 3.28 24.41 6.27
CA GLU A 58 4.40 24.16 7.16
C GLU A 58 4.16 22.92 8.04
N ILE A 59 5.23 22.22 8.37
CA ILE A 59 5.23 21.10 9.32
C ILE A 59 6.33 21.33 10.34
N GLU A 60 5.96 21.85 11.51
CA GLU A 60 6.84 22.00 12.67
C GLU A 60 6.26 21.28 13.89
N ASN A 61 5.94 21.98 14.94
CA ASN A 61 5.22 21.44 16.11
C ASN A 61 3.75 21.12 15.79
N ALA A 62 3.21 21.78 14.76
CA ALA A 62 1.90 21.54 14.19
C ALA A 62 2.00 21.42 12.66
N ILE A 63 0.97 20.88 12.04
CA ILE A 63 0.80 20.88 10.60
C ILE A 63 -0.13 22.03 10.24
N THR A 64 0.43 23.10 9.69
CA THR A 64 -0.30 24.32 9.34
C THR A 64 -0.81 24.22 7.91
N LEU A 65 -2.12 24.46 7.73
CA LEU A 65 -2.79 24.43 6.43
C LEU A 65 -3.14 25.86 5.99
N ALA A 66 -2.97 26.14 4.69
CA ALA A 66 -3.45 27.39 4.08
C ALA A 66 -4.98 27.51 4.23
N ARG A 67 -5.68 26.41 4.05
CA ARG A 67 -7.12 26.28 4.26
C ARG A 67 -7.49 24.84 4.61
N LEU A 68 -8.50 24.66 5.43
CA LEU A 68 -9.06 23.33 5.64
C LEU A 68 -10.07 23.02 4.53
N ARG A 69 -9.73 22.01 3.73
CA ARG A 69 -10.68 21.37 2.81
C ARG A 69 -10.59 19.87 3.05
N ALA A 70 -11.56 19.34 3.75
CA ALA A 70 -11.68 17.90 3.90
C ALA A 70 -11.95 17.27 2.53
N VAL A 71 -11.25 16.18 2.25
CA VAL A 71 -11.38 15.42 1.01
C VAL A 71 -11.63 13.95 1.34
N HIS A 72 -12.33 13.26 0.45
CA HIS A 72 -12.41 11.81 0.54
C HIS A 72 -11.21 11.22 -0.23
N PRO A 73 -10.32 10.48 0.45
CA PRO A 73 -9.15 9.89 -0.18
C PRO A 73 -9.61 8.77 -1.13
N LYS A 74 -9.65 9.07 -2.42
CA LYS A 74 -9.94 8.11 -3.48
C LYS A 74 -8.64 7.53 -4.05
N ASN A 75 -8.66 6.24 -4.40
CA ASN A 75 -7.57 5.55 -5.10
C ASN A 75 -6.19 5.74 -4.43
N CYS A 76 -6.13 5.66 -3.10
CA CYS A 76 -4.90 5.70 -2.34
C CYS A 76 -4.80 4.56 -1.34
N ALA A 77 -3.59 4.09 -1.13
CA ALA A 77 -3.25 3.20 -0.04
C ALA A 77 -3.14 4.01 1.25
N ARG A 78 -3.77 3.56 2.32
CA ARG A 78 -3.79 4.25 3.62
C ARG A 78 -2.77 3.59 4.52
N ILE A 79 -1.74 4.34 4.91
CA ILE A 79 -0.67 3.85 5.79
C ILE A 79 -0.82 4.47 7.16
N PHE A 80 -0.94 3.60 8.15
CA PHE A 80 -0.92 3.92 9.57
C PHE A 80 0.20 3.14 10.26
N LEU A 81 0.75 3.68 11.33
CA LEU A 81 1.69 2.95 12.17
C LEU A 81 0.98 1.77 12.86
N GLN A 82 1.77 0.76 13.27
CA GLN A 82 1.32 -0.45 13.98
C GLN A 82 0.36 -1.36 13.21
N ARG A 83 0.07 -1.10 11.93
CA ARG A 83 -0.71 -2.03 11.11
C ARG A 83 0.12 -3.25 10.74
N PRO A 84 -0.48 -4.45 10.71
CA PRO A 84 0.24 -5.67 10.33
C PRO A 84 0.68 -5.63 8.87
N ILE A 85 1.84 -6.22 8.60
CA ILE A 85 2.41 -6.38 7.27
C ILE A 85 2.37 -7.86 6.92
N TYR A 86 1.73 -8.19 5.81
CA TYR A 86 1.66 -9.56 5.29
C TYR A 86 2.38 -9.66 3.95
N SER A 87 3.07 -10.77 3.76
CA SER A 87 3.52 -11.18 2.43
C SER A 87 2.34 -11.59 1.56
N TYR A 88 2.59 -11.76 0.27
CA TYR A 88 1.59 -12.20 -0.70
C TYR A 88 0.94 -13.56 -0.32
N ASP A 89 1.71 -14.46 0.25
CA ASP A 89 1.26 -15.80 0.69
C ASP A 89 0.61 -15.81 2.09
N GLY A 90 0.41 -14.62 2.68
CA GLY A 90 -0.28 -14.45 3.95
C GLY A 90 0.61 -14.58 5.20
N ALA A 91 1.93 -14.73 5.05
CA ALA A 91 2.83 -14.76 6.19
C ALA A 91 2.93 -13.39 6.86
N LEU A 92 2.84 -13.34 8.19
CA LEU A 92 3.00 -12.11 8.98
C LEU A 92 4.48 -11.72 9.07
N LEU A 93 4.84 -10.61 8.44
CA LEU A 93 6.21 -10.07 8.40
C LEU A 93 6.51 -9.08 9.53
N GLY A 94 5.50 -8.68 10.31
CA GLY A 94 5.62 -7.73 11.40
C GLY A 94 4.55 -6.66 11.32
N LYS A 95 4.80 -5.51 11.97
CA LYS A 95 3.93 -4.34 11.93
C LYS A 95 4.68 -3.13 11.37
N VAL A 96 3.94 -2.19 10.82
CA VAL A 96 4.50 -0.91 10.35
C VAL A 96 5.09 -0.14 11.53
N LEU A 97 6.40 -0.03 11.56
CA LEU A 97 7.12 0.78 12.53
C LEU A 97 7.19 2.23 12.05
N ASP A 98 7.55 2.44 10.78
CA ASP A 98 7.66 3.77 10.19
C ASP A 98 7.59 3.75 8.66
N LEU A 99 7.48 4.93 8.05
CA LEU A 99 7.53 5.16 6.61
C LEU A 99 8.47 6.32 6.29
N GLU A 100 9.47 6.07 5.47
CA GLU A 100 10.34 7.12 4.96
C GLU A 100 9.67 7.87 3.81
N ILE A 101 9.63 9.20 3.92
CA ILE A 101 9.07 10.11 2.92
C ILE A 101 10.16 11.11 2.50
N ARG A 102 10.45 11.18 1.20
CA ARG A 102 11.37 12.15 0.59
C ARG A 102 10.59 12.96 -0.44
N GLU A 103 10.61 14.27 -0.35
CA GLU A 103 9.95 15.17 -1.32
C GLU A 103 8.52 14.74 -1.66
N LEU A 104 7.72 14.46 -0.63
CA LEU A 104 6.35 13.93 -0.73
C LEU A 104 6.23 12.57 -1.45
N THR A 105 7.32 11.85 -1.60
CA THR A 105 7.33 10.48 -2.14
C THR A 105 7.63 9.49 -1.02
N ALA A 106 6.77 8.50 -0.86
CA ALA A 106 7.00 7.40 0.06
C ALA A 106 8.03 6.43 -0.54
N VAL A 107 9.13 6.18 0.18
CA VAL A 107 10.28 5.44 -0.36
C VAL A 107 10.38 4.04 0.24
N ARG A 108 10.39 3.93 1.57
CA ARG A 108 10.59 2.68 2.30
C ARG A 108 9.65 2.57 3.49
N LEU A 109 9.15 1.38 3.69
CA LEU A 109 8.40 0.97 4.87
C LEU A 109 9.33 0.18 5.80
N PHE A 110 9.28 0.49 7.07
CA PHE A 110 10.04 -0.19 8.13
C PHE A 110 9.10 -1.05 8.95
N SER A 111 9.50 -2.30 9.22
CA SER A 111 8.77 -3.15 10.15
C SER A 111 9.41 -3.15 11.54
N ASP A 112 8.61 -3.48 12.55
CA ASP A 112 9.04 -3.69 13.93
C ASP A 112 10.02 -4.87 14.10
N ARG A 113 10.14 -5.71 13.07
CA ARG A 113 11.12 -6.82 13.01
C ARG A 113 12.42 -6.44 12.30
N GLY A 114 12.65 -5.14 12.06
CA GLY A 114 13.87 -4.64 11.42
C GLY A 114 13.96 -4.86 9.92
N GLN A 115 12.87 -5.26 9.26
CA GLN A 115 12.83 -5.43 7.82
C GLN A 115 12.48 -4.14 7.11
N LEU A 116 13.02 -3.98 5.89
CA LEU A 116 12.82 -2.83 5.01
C LEU A 116 12.09 -3.28 3.75
N PHE A 117 11.00 -2.58 3.42
CA PHE A 117 10.24 -2.86 2.21
C PHE A 117 10.17 -1.61 1.33
N PRO A 118 10.65 -1.67 0.07
CA PRO A 118 10.41 -0.60 -0.89
C PRO A 118 8.91 -0.38 -1.08
N VAL A 119 8.44 0.87 -1.09
CA VAL A 119 7.01 1.19 -1.24
C VAL A 119 6.44 0.69 -2.56
N GLN A 120 7.27 0.56 -3.60
CA GLN A 120 6.88 -0.05 -4.88
C GLN A 120 6.45 -1.53 -4.75
N ASN A 121 6.85 -2.22 -3.67
CA ASN A 121 6.46 -3.60 -3.38
C ASN A 121 5.12 -3.69 -2.64
N LEU A 122 4.49 -2.58 -2.30
CA LEU A 122 3.16 -2.57 -1.71
C LEU A 122 2.11 -2.90 -2.77
N LEU A 123 1.26 -3.85 -2.44
CA LEU A 123 0.12 -4.24 -3.27
C LEU A 123 -1.14 -3.52 -2.82
N ALA A 124 -1.36 -3.46 -1.52
CA ALA A 124 -2.49 -2.78 -0.90
C ALA A 124 -2.15 -2.34 0.53
N CYS A 125 -2.82 -1.28 0.98
CA CYS A 125 -2.73 -0.82 2.36
C CYS A 125 -4.10 -0.28 2.80
N SER A 126 -4.62 -0.82 3.89
CA SER A 126 -5.81 -0.36 4.59
C SER A 126 -5.66 -0.71 6.07
N ASP A 127 -6.38 -1.73 6.53
CA ASP A 127 -6.24 -2.25 7.90
C ASP A 127 -5.00 -3.11 8.08
N ALA A 128 -4.43 -3.56 6.96
CA ALA A 128 -3.14 -4.24 6.87
C ALA A 128 -2.38 -3.74 5.64
N VAL A 129 -1.07 -3.95 5.66
CA VAL A 129 -0.19 -3.77 4.50
C VAL A 129 0.02 -5.13 3.85
N LEU A 130 -0.26 -5.22 2.57
CA LEU A 130 0.00 -6.41 1.77
C LEU A 130 1.13 -6.13 0.79
N LEU A 131 2.16 -6.97 0.80
CA LEU A 131 3.29 -6.86 -0.12
C LEU A 131 3.02 -7.67 -1.39
N LYS A 132 3.54 -7.16 -2.50
CA LYS A 132 3.64 -7.93 -3.74
C LYS A 132 4.60 -9.10 -3.52
N ARG A 133 4.33 -10.19 -4.20
CA ARG A 133 5.33 -11.24 -4.36
C ARG A 133 6.43 -10.71 -5.27
N GLU A 134 7.67 -10.99 -4.94
CA GLU A 134 8.75 -10.96 -5.91
C GLU A 134 8.58 -12.17 -6.83
N LEU A 135 7.92 -11.95 -7.95
CA LEU A 135 7.82 -12.96 -8.97
C LEU A 135 9.22 -13.15 -9.60
N PRO A 136 9.66 -14.39 -9.82
CA PRO A 136 10.95 -14.64 -10.48
C PRO A 136 10.96 -14.11 -11.93
N TYR A 137 9.81 -13.71 -12.45
CA TYR A 137 9.64 -13.11 -13.76
C TYR A 137 8.97 -11.75 -13.66
N PRO A 138 9.50 -10.70 -14.31
CA PRO A 138 8.85 -9.41 -14.40
C PRO A 138 7.45 -9.54 -15.05
N LEU A 139 6.50 -8.76 -14.56
CA LEU A 139 5.17 -8.67 -15.18
C LEU A 139 5.30 -8.28 -16.66
N GLY A 140 4.67 -9.04 -17.53
CA GLY A 140 4.72 -8.82 -18.98
C GLY A 140 5.73 -9.68 -19.74
N GLN A 141 6.57 -10.47 -19.08
CA GLN A 141 7.35 -11.50 -19.77
C GLN A 141 6.47 -12.69 -20.12
N LYS A 142 6.72 -13.25 -21.31
CA LYS A 142 6.12 -14.52 -21.72
C LYS A 142 6.66 -15.65 -20.84
N ILE A 143 5.79 -16.25 -20.03
CA ILE A 143 6.15 -17.36 -19.15
C ILE A 143 5.72 -18.66 -19.84
N PRO A 144 6.61 -19.62 -20.07
CA PRO A 144 6.23 -20.92 -20.61
C PRO A 144 5.18 -21.61 -19.74
N VAL A 145 4.20 -22.28 -20.35
CA VAL A 145 3.07 -22.89 -19.64
C VAL A 145 3.51 -23.89 -18.56
N PHE A 146 4.59 -24.63 -18.77
CA PHE A 146 5.13 -25.54 -17.75
C PHE A 146 5.63 -24.82 -16.50
N MET A 147 6.08 -23.57 -16.62
CA MET A 147 6.49 -22.76 -15.48
C MET A 147 5.29 -22.26 -14.67
N LEU A 148 4.18 -21.95 -15.34
CA LEU A 148 2.89 -21.62 -14.67
C LEU A 148 2.36 -22.82 -13.88
N ALA A 149 2.53 -24.05 -14.39
CA ALA A 149 2.17 -25.26 -13.66
C ALA A 149 2.95 -25.41 -12.36
N ARG A 150 4.28 -25.17 -12.37
CA ARG A 150 5.12 -25.19 -11.17
C ARG A 150 4.77 -24.10 -10.16
N LEU A 151 4.42 -22.92 -10.63
CA LEU A 151 3.98 -21.82 -9.77
C LEU A 151 2.65 -22.14 -9.09
N SER A 152 1.73 -22.81 -9.81
CA SER A 152 0.40 -23.15 -9.28
C SER A 152 0.44 -24.30 -8.24
N GLU A 153 1.35 -25.25 -8.39
CA GLU A 153 1.46 -26.39 -7.46
C GLU A 153 2.01 -25.98 -6.10
N LYS A 154 2.87 -24.95 -6.05
CA LYS A 154 3.51 -24.51 -4.81
C LYS A 154 2.76 -23.39 -4.09
N ASP A 155 2.08 -22.51 -4.81
CA ASP A 155 1.85 -21.17 -4.29
C ASP A 155 0.47 -20.58 -4.54
N SER A 156 -0.45 -21.26 -5.22
CA SER A 156 -1.71 -20.62 -5.58
C SER A 156 -2.95 -21.50 -5.50
N PRO A 157 -3.89 -21.16 -4.60
CA PRO A 157 -5.24 -21.73 -4.61
C PRO A 157 -6.11 -21.24 -5.77
N ILE A 158 -5.60 -20.35 -6.64
CA ILE A 158 -6.40 -19.52 -7.56
C ILE A 158 -6.43 -20.07 -8.98
N VAL A 159 -5.39 -20.75 -9.40
CA VAL A 159 -5.40 -21.44 -10.69
C VAL A 159 -6.03 -22.81 -10.49
N THR A 160 -7.25 -22.97 -10.96
CA THR A 160 -7.90 -24.28 -10.84
C THR A 160 -7.11 -25.32 -11.60
N LYS A 161 -6.73 -26.42 -10.93
CA LYS A 161 -6.01 -27.54 -11.53
C LYS A 161 -6.54 -27.99 -12.90
N PRO A 162 -7.88 -27.99 -13.18
CA PRO A 162 -8.43 -28.30 -14.49
C PRO A 162 -7.98 -27.36 -15.60
N LEU A 163 -7.94 -26.06 -15.32
CA LEU A 163 -7.60 -25.04 -16.35
C LEU A 163 -6.12 -25.15 -16.77
N LEU A 164 -5.24 -25.36 -15.81
CA LEU A 164 -3.81 -25.58 -16.05
C LEU A 164 -3.54 -26.89 -16.80
N ARG A 165 -4.21 -27.98 -16.43
CA ARG A 165 -4.10 -29.27 -17.14
C ARG A 165 -4.52 -29.17 -18.58
N THR A 166 -5.60 -28.45 -18.87
CA THR A 166 -6.09 -28.22 -20.23
C THR A 166 -5.09 -27.40 -21.05
N ALA A 167 -4.52 -26.37 -20.43
CA ALA A 167 -3.51 -25.53 -21.07
C ALA A 167 -2.23 -26.30 -21.39
N ILE A 168 -1.73 -27.06 -20.42
CA ILE A 168 -0.52 -27.88 -20.58
C ILE A 168 -0.74 -28.96 -21.66
N ALA A 169 -1.93 -29.60 -21.69
CA ALA A 169 -2.26 -30.64 -22.66
C ALA A 169 -2.29 -30.10 -24.09
N LYS A 170 -2.67 -28.85 -24.30
CA LYS A 170 -2.73 -28.23 -25.63
C LYS A 170 -1.41 -27.65 -26.11
N GLY A 171 -0.43 -27.51 -25.21
CA GLY A 171 0.82 -26.81 -25.51
C GLY A 171 0.62 -25.33 -25.86
N ASP A 172 -0.55 -24.81 -25.60
CA ASP A 172 -0.94 -23.47 -25.99
C ASP A 172 -0.37 -22.41 -25.05
N LEU A 173 -0.01 -21.29 -25.61
CA LEU A 173 0.29 -20.08 -24.89
C LEU A 173 -1.04 -19.49 -24.39
N ILE A 174 -1.29 -19.47 -23.09
CA ILE A 174 -2.53 -18.98 -22.51
C ILE A 174 -2.28 -17.67 -21.78
N LYS A 175 -3.14 -16.70 -22.07
CA LYS A 175 -3.32 -15.54 -21.22
C LYS A 175 -4.16 -15.95 -20.02
N LEU A 176 -3.54 -16.10 -18.85
CA LEU A 176 -4.25 -16.34 -17.61
C LEU A 176 -4.47 -15.01 -16.89
N THR A 177 -5.74 -14.63 -16.75
CA THR A 177 -6.13 -13.53 -15.87
C THR A 177 -6.53 -14.12 -14.54
N LEU A 178 -5.69 -13.92 -13.53
CA LEU A 178 -5.99 -14.31 -12.16
C LEU A 178 -6.65 -13.12 -11.47
N SER A 179 -7.91 -13.27 -11.08
CA SER A 179 -8.62 -12.30 -10.27
C SER A 179 -8.57 -12.75 -8.83
N LEU A 180 -7.71 -12.12 -8.05
CA LEU A 180 -7.76 -12.13 -6.60
C LEU A 180 -8.58 -10.92 -6.18
N ALA A 181 -9.76 -11.12 -5.60
CA ALA A 181 -10.44 -10.00 -5.00
C ALA A 181 -9.62 -9.51 -3.78
N PRO A 182 -9.23 -8.23 -3.72
CA PRO A 182 -9.54 -7.13 -4.64
C PRO A 182 -8.52 -6.89 -5.77
N PHE A 183 -7.73 -7.86 -6.17
CA PHE A 183 -6.58 -7.69 -7.09
C PHE A 183 -6.76 -8.47 -8.37
N ARG A 184 -6.38 -7.83 -9.45
CA ARG A 184 -6.33 -8.45 -10.77
C ARG A 184 -4.88 -8.54 -11.22
N MET A 185 -4.33 -9.75 -11.37
CA MET A 185 -3.05 -10.01 -11.99
C MET A 185 -3.26 -10.58 -13.37
N GLU A 186 -2.59 -10.01 -14.35
CA GLU A 186 -2.59 -10.54 -15.72
C GLU A 186 -1.23 -11.19 -15.99
N PHE A 187 -1.25 -12.47 -16.32
CA PHE A 187 -0.11 -13.19 -16.82
C PHE A 187 -0.26 -13.31 -18.33
N TYR A 188 0.78 -12.94 -19.05
CA TYR A 188 0.85 -13.13 -20.49
C TYR A 188 1.74 -14.34 -20.78
N PRO A 189 1.32 -15.20 -21.69
CA PRO A 189 2.12 -16.34 -22.14
C PRO A 189 3.37 -15.93 -22.88
#